data_2e8ce7f86419f20cc8801b5e4ce84352
#
_entry.id   2e8ce7f86419f20cc8801b5e4ce84352
#
_cell.length_a   1.000
_cell.length_b   1.000
_cell.length_c   1.000
_cell.angle_alpha   90.00
_cell.angle_beta   90.00
_cell.angle_gamma   90.00
#
_symmetry.space_group_name_H-M   'P 1'
#
loop_
_entity.id
_entity.type
_entity.pdbx_description
1 polymer ?
#
loop_
_entity_poly.entity_id
_entity_poly.type
_entity_poly.pdbx_seq_one_letter_code
_entity_poly.pdbx_strand_id
1 'polypeptide(L)'
;MISGKQIILISILLIIGYTYSKYNNKLSKDVEKEEYDLIHKFLANDDNKMDRKKPFLWIHVEYDVNERGWLNFGSRNTTDMNQPYLYLTIRSIIEKCGNSFNVCIIDDKVFNKIIPGWSINVDGLANPLRPHIRELAMAQLLNRYGGMRLPPSFICFQNLKTLY
;
A
#
# COMPACT_ATOMS: atom_id res chain seq x y z
N MET A 1 37.77 -38.86 17.16
CA MET A 1 36.50 -39.40 17.72
C MET A 1 35.75 -38.28 18.40
N ILE A 2 34.52 -37.96 17.96
CA ILE A 2 33.68 -36.94 18.58
C ILE A 2 33.16 -37.49 19.91
N SER A 3 33.37 -36.74 21.00
CA SER A 3 32.91 -37.16 22.35
C SER A 3 31.40 -37.14 22.40
N GLY A 4 30.75 -38.06 23.14
CA GLY A 4 29.30 -38.10 23.32
C GLY A 4 28.72 -36.78 23.86
N LYS A 5 29.49 -36.02 24.66
CA LYS A 5 29.12 -34.68 25.11
C LYS A 5 29.03 -33.66 23.97
N GLN A 6 29.90 -33.75 22.96
CA GLN A 6 29.88 -32.88 21.79
C GLN A 6 28.68 -33.16 20.89
N ILE A 7 28.27 -34.41 20.74
CA ILE A 7 27.07 -34.81 19.98
C ILE A 7 25.82 -34.25 20.66
N ILE A 8 25.69 -34.35 21.98
CA ILE A 8 24.55 -33.76 22.71
C ILE A 8 24.48 -32.24 22.53
N LEU A 9 25.61 -31.56 22.64
CA LEU A 9 25.67 -30.10 22.48
C LEU A 9 25.23 -29.66 21.08
N ILE A 10 25.70 -30.35 20.03
CA ILE A 10 25.30 -30.09 18.63
C ILE A 10 23.79 -30.33 18.46
N SER A 11 23.26 -31.42 19.03
CA SER A 11 21.82 -31.71 18.95
C SER A 11 20.96 -30.61 19.60
N ILE A 12 21.38 -30.11 20.75
CA ILE A 12 20.69 -29.01 21.44
C ILE A 12 20.72 -27.74 20.56
N LEU A 13 21.85 -27.38 19.98
CA LEU A 13 21.96 -26.21 19.09
C LEU A 13 21.07 -26.34 17.86
N LEU A 14 20.97 -27.54 17.27
CA LEU A 14 20.08 -27.77 16.12
C LEU A 14 18.59 -27.64 16.52
N ILE A 15 18.20 -28.14 17.67
CA ILE A 15 16.83 -28.01 18.19
C ILE A 15 16.50 -26.54 18.45
N ILE A 16 17.41 -25.78 19.08
CA ILE A 16 17.22 -24.34 19.31
C ILE A 16 17.11 -23.59 17.97
N GLY A 17 18.00 -23.87 17.03
CA GLY A 17 17.96 -23.24 15.70
C GLY A 17 16.64 -23.53 14.95
N TYR A 18 16.19 -24.79 14.99
CA TYR A 18 14.93 -25.19 14.38
C TYR A 18 13.70 -24.51 15.03
N THR A 19 13.64 -24.49 16.36
CA THR A 19 12.54 -23.86 17.09
C THR A 19 12.52 -22.34 16.88
N TYR A 20 13.68 -21.70 16.88
CA TYR A 20 13.81 -20.26 16.57
C TYR A 20 13.36 -19.94 15.13
N SER A 21 13.81 -20.72 14.15
CA SER A 21 13.40 -20.55 12.75
C SER A 21 11.90 -20.73 12.58
N LYS A 22 11.30 -21.74 13.21
CA LYS A 22 9.85 -21.99 13.16
C LYS A 22 9.06 -20.86 13.80
N TYR A 23 9.53 -20.35 14.95
CA TYR A 23 8.90 -19.21 15.64
C TYR A 23 8.95 -17.93 14.81
N ASN A 24 10.12 -17.62 14.23
CA ASN A 24 10.31 -16.42 13.40
C ASN A 24 9.47 -16.47 12.11
N ASN A 25 9.38 -17.64 11.48
CA ASN A 25 8.52 -17.85 10.31
C ASN A 25 7.02 -17.72 10.64
N LYS A 26 6.60 -18.10 11.84
CA LYS A 26 5.22 -17.92 12.28
C LYS A 26 4.93 -16.43 12.51
N LEU A 27 5.82 -15.74 13.23
CA LEU A 27 5.68 -14.32 13.52
C LEU A 27 5.62 -13.48 12.22
N SER A 28 6.48 -13.76 11.25
CA SER A 28 6.46 -13.05 9.96
C SER A 28 5.17 -13.26 9.18
N LYS A 29 4.59 -14.47 9.22
CA LYS A 29 3.29 -14.77 8.58
C LYS A 29 2.11 -14.06 9.26
N ASP A 30 2.14 -13.97 10.58
CA ASP A 30 1.09 -13.30 11.34
C ASP A 30 1.14 -11.77 11.06
N VAL A 31 2.33 -11.17 11.05
CA VAL A 31 2.52 -9.75 10.67
C VAL A 31 2.08 -9.49 9.22
N GLU A 32 2.48 -10.35 8.28
CA GLU A 32 2.07 -10.24 6.89
C GLU A 32 0.54 -10.31 6.75
N LYS A 33 -0.11 -11.20 7.49
CA LYS A 33 -1.56 -11.32 7.49
C LYS A 33 -2.24 -10.05 8.01
N GLU A 34 -1.77 -9.49 9.11
CA GLU A 34 -2.30 -8.23 9.68
C GLU A 34 -2.13 -7.07 8.70
N GLU A 35 -0.99 -6.96 8.03
CA GLU A 35 -0.74 -5.94 7.00
C GLU A 35 -1.71 -6.09 5.83
N TYR A 36 -1.94 -7.31 5.34
CA TYR A 36 -2.89 -7.57 4.26
C TYR A 36 -4.34 -7.26 4.67
N ASP A 37 -4.75 -7.62 5.87
CA ASP A 37 -6.08 -7.31 6.40
C ASP A 37 -6.29 -5.79 6.54
N LEU A 38 -5.23 -5.04 6.83
CA LEU A 38 -5.27 -3.59 6.87
C LEU A 38 -5.46 -2.98 5.47
N ILE A 39 -4.69 -3.45 4.48
CA ILE A 39 -4.75 -2.95 3.10
C ILE A 39 -6.09 -3.30 2.46
N HIS A 40 -6.71 -4.42 2.85
CA HIS A 40 -8.02 -4.83 2.33
C HIS A 40 -9.09 -3.73 2.46
N LYS A 41 -8.98 -2.88 3.49
CA LYS A 41 -9.90 -1.76 3.72
C LYS A 41 -9.84 -0.66 2.65
N PHE A 42 -8.78 -0.63 1.87
CA PHE A 42 -8.53 0.38 0.83
C PHE A 42 -8.71 -0.16 -0.59
N LEU A 43 -9.19 -1.40 -0.72
CA LEU A 43 -9.52 -1.98 -2.01
C LEU A 43 -10.72 -1.29 -2.63
N ALA A 44 -10.59 -0.97 -3.89
CA ALA A 44 -11.65 -0.38 -4.72
C ALA A 44 -12.20 -1.35 -5.78
N ASN A 45 -11.88 -2.64 -5.69
CA ASN A 45 -12.40 -3.64 -6.60
C ASN A 45 -13.89 -3.92 -6.30
N ASP A 46 -14.70 -4.14 -7.33
CA ASP A 46 -16.15 -4.37 -7.21
C ASP A 46 -16.51 -5.53 -6.26
N ASP A 47 -15.70 -6.57 -6.23
CA ASP A 47 -15.91 -7.74 -5.37
C ASP A 47 -15.37 -7.60 -3.96
N ASN A 48 -14.69 -6.50 -3.63
CA ASN A 48 -14.01 -6.24 -2.34
C ASN A 48 -13.17 -7.45 -1.84
N LYS A 49 -12.73 -8.32 -2.76
CA LYS A 49 -11.90 -9.48 -2.46
C LYS A 49 -10.47 -9.22 -2.87
N MET A 50 -9.59 -9.22 -1.89
CA MET A 50 -8.16 -9.16 -2.13
C MET A 50 -7.65 -10.53 -2.60
N ASP A 51 -7.00 -10.55 -3.74
CA ASP A 51 -6.30 -11.73 -4.24
C ASP A 51 -4.79 -11.56 -4.02
N ARG A 52 -4.20 -12.36 -3.14
CA ARG A 52 -2.76 -12.32 -2.84
C ARG A 52 -1.86 -12.60 -4.05
N LYS A 53 -2.41 -13.16 -5.12
CA LYS A 53 -1.67 -13.43 -6.36
C LYS A 53 -1.63 -12.24 -7.31
N LYS A 54 -2.51 -11.25 -7.10
CA LYS A 54 -2.57 -10.05 -7.93
C LYS A 54 -1.65 -8.97 -7.36
N PRO A 55 -0.88 -8.29 -8.22
CA PRO A 55 -0.10 -7.13 -7.79
C PRO A 55 -1.01 -5.98 -7.37
N PHE A 56 -0.47 -5.09 -6.54
CA PHE A 56 -1.17 -3.87 -6.15
C PHE A 56 -1.11 -2.82 -7.25
N LEU A 57 -2.19 -2.03 -7.35
CA LEU A 57 -2.24 -0.81 -8.13
C LEU A 57 -2.66 0.32 -7.21
N TRP A 58 -1.73 1.21 -6.92
CA TRP A 58 -1.88 2.27 -5.93
C TRP A 58 -2.33 3.57 -6.60
N ILE A 59 -3.42 4.15 -6.11
CA ILE A 59 -3.94 5.46 -6.51
C ILE A 59 -3.92 6.34 -5.28
N HIS A 60 -3.04 7.34 -5.25
CA HIS A 60 -3.00 8.33 -4.18
C HIS A 60 -3.87 9.52 -4.55
N VAL A 61 -4.85 9.84 -3.70
CA VAL A 61 -5.77 10.96 -3.89
C VAL A 61 -5.46 12.04 -2.86
N GLU A 62 -5.20 13.23 -3.34
CA GLU A 62 -4.94 14.40 -2.51
C GLU A 62 -6.26 15.07 -2.13
N TYR A 63 -6.46 15.30 -0.84
CA TYR A 63 -7.63 16.00 -0.30
C TYR A 63 -7.25 17.41 0.17
N ASP A 64 -6.65 18.19 -0.72
CA ASP A 64 -6.38 19.59 -0.41
C ASP A 64 -7.69 20.38 -0.49
N VAL A 65 -8.22 20.78 0.67
CA VAL A 65 -9.39 21.66 0.79
C VAL A 65 -8.94 23.11 0.55
N ASN A 66 -9.58 23.79 -0.38
CA ASN A 66 -9.36 25.21 -0.56
C ASN A 66 -10.15 26.02 0.49
N GLU A 67 -9.46 26.52 1.50
CA GLU A 67 -10.04 27.33 2.58
C GLU A 67 -10.71 28.63 2.10
N ARG A 68 -10.36 29.10 0.89
CA ARG A 68 -10.91 30.34 0.33
C ARG A 68 -12.23 30.16 -0.44
N GLY A 69 -12.69 28.91 -0.59
CA GLY A 69 -13.97 28.63 -1.28
C GLY A 69 -13.99 29.00 -2.78
N TRP A 70 -12.85 29.23 -3.40
CA TRP A 70 -12.76 29.60 -4.82
C TRP A 70 -12.93 28.36 -5.69
N LEU A 71 -13.91 28.40 -6.57
CA LEU A 71 -14.15 27.38 -7.58
C LEU A 71 -13.16 27.59 -8.75
N ASN A 72 -11.99 27.05 -8.63
CA ASN A 72 -11.11 26.89 -9.79
C ASN A 72 -10.85 25.40 -10.05
N PHE A 73 -10.20 25.09 -11.16
CA PHE A 73 -9.99 23.71 -11.62
C PHE A 73 -9.28 22.80 -10.59
N GLY A 74 -8.52 23.33 -9.66
CA GLY A 74 -7.79 22.59 -8.63
C GLY A 74 -8.33 22.73 -7.21
N SER A 75 -9.41 23.54 -7.01
CA SER A 75 -9.93 23.79 -5.67
C SER A 75 -11.04 22.82 -5.27
N ARG A 76 -11.03 22.40 -4.01
CA ARG A 76 -12.06 21.57 -3.42
C ARG A 76 -12.62 22.22 -2.16
N ASN A 77 -13.94 22.29 -2.05
CA ASN A 77 -14.61 22.75 -0.84
C ASN A 77 -14.87 21.60 0.14
N THR A 78 -14.76 20.37 -0.32
CA THR A 78 -15.00 19.16 0.47
C THR A 78 -13.91 18.13 0.24
N THR A 79 -13.80 17.17 1.13
CA THR A 79 -12.92 15.99 0.99
C THR A 79 -13.53 14.90 0.11
N ASP A 80 -14.73 15.13 -0.42
CA ASP A 80 -15.42 14.14 -1.27
C ASP A 80 -14.72 14.01 -2.62
N MET A 81 -14.57 12.79 -3.10
CA MET A 81 -14.05 12.50 -4.45
C MET A 81 -15.09 12.78 -5.54
N ASN A 82 -16.12 13.50 -5.26
CA ASN A 82 -17.26 13.75 -6.14
C ASN A 82 -16.96 14.81 -7.23
N GLN A 83 -15.75 14.81 -7.74
CA GLN A 83 -15.41 15.55 -8.95
C GLN A 83 -15.63 14.62 -10.16
N PRO A 84 -16.46 15.00 -11.12
CA PRO A 84 -16.85 14.11 -12.24
C PRO A 84 -15.67 13.50 -12.99
N TYR A 85 -14.59 14.26 -13.19
CA TYR A 85 -13.41 13.74 -13.89
C TYR A 85 -12.62 12.71 -13.07
N LEU A 86 -12.49 12.87 -11.73
CA LEU A 86 -11.82 11.90 -10.87
C LEU A 86 -12.62 10.61 -10.78
N TYR A 87 -13.95 10.73 -10.71
CA TYR A 87 -14.81 9.57 -10.74
C TYR A 87 -14.61 8.76 -12.03
N LEU A 88 -14.62 9.43 -13.18
CA LEU A 88 -14.42 8.79 -14.49
C LEU A 88 -13.05 8.12 -14.62
N THR A 89 -11.98 8.82 -14.22
CA THR A 89 -10.62 8.29 -14.32
C THR A 89 -10.41 7.08 -13.42
N ILE A 90 -10.77 7.18 -12.13
CA ILE A 90 -10.63 6.08 -11.18
C ILE A 90 -11.51 4.90 -11.59
N ARG A 91 -12.75 5.14 -12.02
CA ARG A 91 -13.64 4.10 -12.52
C ARG A 91 -13.05 3.39 -13.73
N SER A 92 -12.46 4.11 -14.69
CA SER A 92 -11.80 3.50 -15.84
C SER A 92 -10.66 2.56 -15.43
N ILE A 93 -9.89 2.92 -14.40
CA ILE A 93 -8.82 2.08 -13.86
C ILE A 93 -9.41 0.81 -13.22
N ILE A 94 -10.45 0.94 -12.40
CA ILE A 94 -11.09 -0.20 -11.74
C ILE A 94 -11.67 -1.16 -12.79
N GLU A 95 -12.43 -0.67 -13.77
CA GLU A 95 -13.05 -1.48 -14.81
C GLU A 95 -12.02 -2.22 -15.67
N LYS A 96 -10.90 -1.59 -16.03
CA LYS A 96 -9.90 -2.21 -16.92
C LYS A 96 -8.87 -3.06 -16.16
N CYS A 97 -8.51 -2.68 -14.95
CA CYS A 97 -7.40 -3.30 -14.21
C CYS A 97 -7.86 -4.15 -13.01
N GLY A 98 -9.08 -4.00 -12.49
CA GLY A 98 -9.54 -4.67 -11.27
C GLY A 98 -9.49 -6.21 -11.33
N ASN A 99 -9.61 -6.81 -12.52
CA ASN A 99 -9.45 -8.24 -12.69
C ASN A 99 -8.01 -8.74 -12.56
N SER A 100 -7.02 -7.86 -12.80
CA SER A 100 -5.59 -8.22 -12.86
C SER A 100 -4.77 -7.64 -11.72
N PHE A 101 -5.31 -6.65 -11.02
CA PHE A 101 -4.66 -5.93 -9.93
C PHE A 101 -5.59 -5.81 -8.72
N ASN A 102 -4.99 -5.71 -7.55
CA ASN A 102 -5.66 -5.22 -6.35
C ASN A 102 -5.59 -3.68 -6.38
N VAL A 103 -6.66 -3.02 -6.81
CA VAL A 103 -6.70 -1.56 -6.93
C VAL A 103 -6.95 -0.94 -5.57
N CYS A 104 -6.01 -0.16 -5.05
CA CYS A 104 -6.09 0.50 -3.75
C CYS A 104 -6.13 2.01 -3.90
N ILE A 105 -7.12 2.64 -3.29
CA ILE A 105 -7.25 4.10 -3.22
C ILE A 105 -6.85 4.53 -1.82
N ILE A 106 -5.84 5.40 -1.72
CA ILE A 106 -5.26 5.86 -0.46
C ILE A 106 -5.13 7.38 -0.43
N ASP A 107 -5.10 7.92 0.77
CA ASP A 107 -4.84 9.33 1.06
C ASP A 107 -3.62 9.50 2.00
N ASP A 108 -3.28 10.76 2.33
CA ASP A 108 -2.16 11.06 3.23
C ASP A 108 -2.30 10.42 4.62
N LYS A 109 -3.53 10.23 5.12
CA LYS A 109 -3.82 9.65 6.44
C LYS A 109 -3.58 8.14 6.50
N VAL A 110 -3.48 7.50 5.35
CA VAL A 110 -3.26 6.07 5.26
C VAL A 110 -1.78 5.71 5.45
N PHE A 111 -0.85 6.61 5.12
CA PHE A 111 0.58 6.34 5.17
C PHE A 111 1.04 5.85 6.55
N ASN A 112 0.60 6.49 7.63
CA ASN A 112 0.96 6.09 8.99
C ASN A 112 0.37 4.75 9.44
N LYS A 113 -0.62 4.24 8.71
CA LYS A 113 -1.26 2.95 9.00
C LYS A 113 -0.60 1.80 8.26
N ILE A 114 -0.19 2.03 6.99
CA ILE A 114 0.28 0.96 6.12
C ILE A 114 1.79 0.97 5.91
N ILE A 115 2.50 2.08 6.23
CA ILE A 115 3.96 2.14 6.17
C ILE A 115 4.53 1.97 7.59
N PRO A 116 5.18 0.85 7.90
CA PRO A 116 5.78 0.64 9.21
C PRO A 116 6.81 1.72 9.55
N GLY A 117 6.69 2.29 10.75
CA GLY A 117 7.59 3.35 11.22
C GLY A 117 7.35 4.74 10.62
N TRP A 118 6.31 4.93 9.82
CA TRP A 118 5.95 6.25 9.31
C TRP A 118 5.34 7.12 10.41
N SER A 119 6.05 8.19 10.77
CA SER A 119 5.63 9.14 11.83
C SER A 119 5.38 10.55 11.31
N ILE A 120 5.52 10.79 9.99
CA ILE A 120 5.42 12.12 9.40
C ILE A 120 3.94 12.46 9.19
N ASN A 121 3.50 13.58 9.80
CA ASN A 121 2.19 14.15 9.52
C ASN A 121 2.25 15.01 8.26
N VAL A 122 1.78 14.47 7.14
CA VAL A 122 1.81 15.12 5.83
C VAL A 122 0.90 16.36 5.79
N ASP A 123 -0.24 16.32 6.47
CA ASP A 123 -1.19 17.44 6.51
C ASP A 123 -0.59 18.72 7.10
N GLY A 124 0.35 18.58 8.04
CA GLY A 124 1.06 19.69 8.67
C GLY A 124 2.19 20.31 7.84
N LEU A 125 2.51 19.74 6.69
CA LEU A 125 3.62 20.20 5.87
C LEU A 125 3.18 21.27 4.85
N ALA A 126 4.01 22.31 4.70
CA ALA A 126 3.82 23.33 3.68
C ALA A 126 4.45 22.92 2.34
N ASN A 127 4.03 23.57 1.25
CA ASN A 127 4.72 23.49 -0.04
C ASN A 127 6.06 24.25 0.03
N PRO A 128 7.12 23.76 -0.61
CA PRO A 128 7.16 22.64 -1.56
C PRO A 128 7.43 21.26 -0.91
N LEU A 129 7.56 21.16 0.41
CA LEU A 129 7.97 19.92 1.08
C LEU A 129 6.89 18.81 0.99
N ARG A 130 5.61 19.16 1.12
CA ARG A 130 4.49 18.20 1.12
C ARG A 130 4.50 17.24 -0.08
N PRO A 131 4.58 17.69 -1.34
CA PRO A 131 4.60 16.76 -2.47
C PRO A 131 5.81 15.82 -2.46
N HIS A 132 6.99 16.27 -2.01
CA HIS A 132 8.16 15.40 -1.93
C HIS A 132 8.01 14.31 -0.86
N ILE A 133 7.38 14.62 0.26
CA ILE A 133 7.09 13.63 1.30
C ILE A 133 6.03 12.62 0.83
N ARG A 134 5.02 13.05 0.06
CA ARG A 134 4.08 12.14 -0.60
C ARG A 134 4.77 11.18 -1.56
N GLU A 135 5.71 11.69 -2.38
CA GLU A 135 6.51 10.84 -3.26
C GLU A 135 7.36 9.83 -2.49
N LEU A 136 7.98 10.25 -1.39
CA LEU A 136 8.73 9.35 -0.51
C LEU A 136 7.84 8.25 0.07
N ALA A 137 6.64 8.59 0.56
CA ALA A 137 5.68 7.62 1.07
C ALA A 137 5.28 6.59 0.00
N MET A 138 4.97 7.07 -1.21
CA MET A 138 4.62 6.18 -2.32
C MET A 138 5.79 5.28 -2.73
N ALA A 139 7.02 5.79 -2.73
CA ALA A 139 8.21 4.97 -3.00
C ALA A 139 8.40 3.87 -1.92
N GLN A 140 8.17 4.18 -0.65
CA GLN A 140 8.22 3.19 0.43
C GLN A 140 7.13 2.12 0.28
N LEU A 141 5.90 2.50 -0.10
CA LEU A 141 4.83 1.55 -0.39
C LEU A 141 5.20 0.59 -1.52
N LEU A 142 5.71 1.13 -2.63
CA LEU A 142 6.15 0.31 -3.76
C LEU A 142 7.30 -0.62 -3.38
N ASN A 143 8.24 -0.15 -2.56
CA ASN A 143 9.35 -0.98 -2.09
C ASN A 143 8.86 -2.12 -1.18
N ARG A 144 7.85 -1.88 -0.34
CA ARG A 144 7.38 -2.88 0.63
C ARG A 144 6.38 -3.87 0.04
N TYR A 145 5.38 -3.37 -0.66
CA TYR A 145 4.25 -4.16 -1.16
C TYR A 145 4.31 -4.45 -2.65
N GLY A 146 5.21 -3.78 -3.36
CA GLY A 146 5.30 -3.87 -4.81
C GLY A 146 4.12 -3.23 -5.52
N GLY A 147 3.97 -3.60 -6.79
CA GLY A 147 2.87 -3.13 -7.61
C GLY A 147 3.21 -1.95 -8.49
N MET A 148 2.18 -1.23 -8.92
CA MET A 148 2.26 -0.08 -9.80
C MET A 148 1.54 1.11 -9.17
N ARG A 149 2.04 2.32 -9.39
CA ARG A 149 1.37 3.57 -9.02
C ARG A 149 0.79 4.24 -10.26
N LEU A 150 -0.45 4.71 -10.16
CA LEU A 150 -1.07 5.57 -11.16
C LEU A 150 -1.54 6.89 -10.54
N PRO A 151 -1.42 8.01 -11.27
CA PRO A 151 -2.02 9.25 -10.83
C PRO A 151 -3.55 9.17 -10.95
N PRO A 152 -4.31 9.84 -10.08
CA PRO A 152 -5.79 9.82 -10.13
C PRO A 152 -6.37 10.44 -11.40
N SER A 153 -5.59 11.21 -12.15
CA SER A 153 -5.96 11.80 -13.43
C SER A 153 -5.77 10.84 -14.63
N PHE A 154 -5.26 9.64 -14.42
CA PHE A 154 -5.00 8.67 -15.49
C PHE A 154 -6.30 8.06 -16.00
N ILE A 155 -6.52 8.10 -17.33
CA ILE A 155 -7.63 7.41 -17.98
C ILE A 155 -7.12 6.10 -18.55
N CYS A 156 -7.72 5.00 -18.09
CA CYS A 156 -7.32 3.66 -18.46
C CYS A 156 -8.21 3.12 -19.60
N PHE A 157 -7.63 2.89 -20.78
CA PHE A 157 -8.35 2.34 -21.92
C PHE A 157 -8.23 0.83 -22.04
N GLN A 158 -7.16 0.23 -21.51
CA GLN A 158 -6.87 -1.20 -21.58
C GLN A 158 -6.23 -1.70 -20.29
N ASN A 159 -6.20 -3.03 -20.12
CA ASN A 159 -5.57 -3.64 -18.96
C ASN A 159 -4.05 -3.42 -18.98
N LEU A 160 -3.50 -2.97 -17.86
CA LEU A 160 -2.07 -2.62 -17.72
C LEU A 160 -1.18 -3.81 -17.33
N LYS A 161 -1.74 -5.02 -17.22
CA LYS A 161 -0.96 -6.21 -16.81
C LYS A 161 0.22 -6.50 -17.73
N THR A 162 0.10 -6.14 -19.01
CA THR A 162 1.17 -6.34 -19.99
C THR A 162 2.33 -5.36 -19.85
N LEU A 163 2.13 -4.27 -19.10
CA LEU A 163 3.15 -3.25 -18.80
C LEU A 163 3.81 -3.48 -17.44
N TYR A 164 3.25 -4.35 -16.61
CA TYR A 164 3.75 -4.72 -15.29
C TYR A 164 4.71 -5.91 -15.39
#